data_61245a62b5c48940fad2685b3b66966f
#
_entry.id   61245a62b5c48940fad2685b3b66966f
#
_cell.length_a   1.000
_cell.length_b   1.000
_cell.length_c   1.000
_cell.angle_alpha   90.00
_cell.angle_beta   90.00
_cell.angle_gamma   90.00
#
_symmetry.space_group_name_H-M   'P 1'
#
loop_
_entity.id
_entity.type
_entity.pdbx_description
1 polymer ?
#
loop_
_entity_poly.entity_id
_entity_poly.type
_entity_poly.pdbx_seq_one_letter_code
_entity_poly.pdbx_strand_id
1 'polypeptide(L)'
;MKKWLFLLLLFPLTCVAQTYQYLGVEDGLSNRRVYYIQKDNVGYMWFLTHEGIDRYNGKEFKRYKLMDGDKELNSLLNLNWLYIDPEGTLWEIGKKGKIFRYDRIHDTFELVYKLPIEDFKDLPAPITFSWIDHNNHIWLCNEETIFLYNTRTEEVTHVKNCLSEAINDIEQIDESHYFIGTEMGIHHAQLKNNTLQLLPCDKLDNVNIQVNDLHFDPKIRKLFIGAFERGVMVYDMNTKTITQPEVSLKDVSISRIKPLNAKELLIATDGGGIYKMNVDTYQTVPFIVADYNSYNGMNGNSINDIYIDDEERIWMANYPIGITIQNNRY
;
A
#
# COMPACT_ATOMS: atom_id res chain seq x y z
N MET A 1 13.90 26.54 -64.67
CA MET A 1 13.50 25.33 -63.92
C MET A 1 14.05 25.44 -62.55
N LYS A 2 13.23 25.78 -61.52
CA LYS A 2 13.61 25.86 -60.11
C LYS A 2 13.45 24.45 -59.50
N LYS A 3 14.56 23.82 -59.12
CA LYS A 3 14.54 22.56 -58.34
C LYS A 3 14.22 22.89 -56.89
N TRP A 4 13.09 22.45 -56.40
CA TRP A 4 12.74 22.45 -54.98
C TRP A 4 13.40 21.24 -54.34
N LEU A 5 14.34 21.49 -53.41
CA LEU A 5 14.96 20.47 -52.58
C LEU A 5 14.03 20.27 -51.34
N PHE A 6 13.29 19.17 -51.32
CA PHE A 6 12.54 18.76 -50.14
C PHE A 6 13.53 18.20 -49.13
N LEU A 7 13.82 18.98 -48.09
CA LEU A 7 14.57 18.51 -46.91
C LEU A 7 13.62 17.70 -46.04
N LEU A 8 13.70 16.38 -46.13
CA LEU A 8 12.98 15.48 -45.24
C LEU A 8 13.66 15.55 -43.86
N LEU A 9 13.08 16.30 -42.93
CA LEU A 9 13.44 16.29 -41.50
C LEU A 9 13.00 14.93 -40.93
N LEU A 10 13.92 13.98 -40.86
CA LEU A 10 13.80 12.78 -40.07
C LEU A 10 13.87 13.18 -38.59
N PHE A 11 12.71 13.40 -37.95
CA PHE A 11 12.63 13.38 -36.50
C PHE A 11 12.92 11.92 -36.08
N PRO A 12 13.91 11.69 -35.19
CA PRO A 12 14.04 10.39 -34.57
C PRO A 12 12.77 10.15 -33.73
N LEU A 13 11.91 9.27 -34.19
CA LEU A 13 10.90 8.65 -33.33
C LEU A 13 11.67 7.83 -32.29
N THR A 14 11.96 8.44 -31.14
CA THR A 14 12.38 7.69 -29.97
C THR A 14 11.18 6.86 -29.54
N CYS A 15 11.09 5.63 -30.04
CA CYS A 15 10.17 4.64 -29.55
C CYS A 15 10.70 4.23 -28.16
N VAL A 16 10.09 4.76 -27.12
CA VAL A 16 10.37 4.36 -25.74
C VAL A 16 9.72 2.99 -25.58
N ALA A 17 10.49 1.90 -25.78
CA ALA A 17 10.00 0.56 -25.53
C ALA A 17 9.99 0.33 -24.01
N GLN A 18 8.83 0.18 -23.41
CA GLN A 18 8.72 -0.27 -22.02
C GLN A 18 9.26 -1.69 -21.91
N THR A 19 10.18 -1.90 -20.97
CA THR A 19 10.71 -3.23 -20.70
C THR A 19 10.16 -3.75 -19.38
N TYR A 20 9.77 -5.03 -19.37
CA TYR A 20 9.28 -5.70 -18.19
C TYR A 20 10.28 -6.75 -17.73
N GLN A 21 10.47 -6.84 -16.43
CA GLN A 21 11.19 -7.92 -15.77
C GLN A 21 10.23 -8.63 -14.81
N TYR A 22 10.36 -9.94 -14.73
CA TYR A 22 9.54 -10.77 -13.84
C TYR A 22 10.44 -11.43 -12.81
N LEU A 23 9.96 -11.50 -11.58
CA LEU A 23 10.64 -12.20 -10.50
C LEU A 23 9.62 -13.13 -9.83
N GLY A 24 9.87 -14.42 -9.96
CA GLY A 24 9.03 -15.49 -9.46
C GLY A 24 9.76 -16.44 -8.51
N VAL A 25 9.14 -17.57 -8.25
CA VAL A 25 9.73 -18.63 -7.40
C VAL A 25 10.98 -19.21 -8.03
N GLU A 26 11.03 -19.23 -9.35
CA GLU A 26 12.19 -19.65 -10.16
C GLU A 26 13.43 -18.75 -9.98
N ASP A 27 13.21 -17.48 -9.55
CA ASP A 27 14.27 -16.52 -9.26
C ASP A 27 14.64 -16.50 -7.77
N GLY A 28 13.94 -17.29 -6.94
CA GLY A 28 14.19 -17.40 -5.50
C GLY A 28 13.17 -16.70 -4.60
N LEU A 29 12.11 -16.09 -5.16
CA LEU A 29 10.99 -15.57 -4.37
C LEU A 29 10.30 -16.72 -3.65
N SER A 30 9.99 -16.58 -2.36
CA SER A 30 9.45 -17.65 -1.54
C SER A 30 8.03 -18.09 -1.95
N ASN A 31 7.21 -17.14 -2.42
CA ASN A 31 5.86 -17.40 -2.91
C ASN A 31 5.41 -16.36 -3.93
N ARG A 32 4.62 -16.77 -4.93
CA ARG A 32 4.08 -15.89 -5.97
C ARG A 32 3.00 -14.92 -5.45
N ARG A 33 2.39 -15.20 -4.30
CA ARG A 33 1.43 -14.28 -3.68
C ARG A 33 2.20 -13.29 -2.81
N VAL A 34 2.41 -12.11 -3.34
CA VAL A 34 3.05 -10.97 -2.66
C VAL A 34 1.95 -10.00 -2.20
N TYR A 35 2.05 -9.53 -0.96
CA TYR A 35 1.07 -8.63 -0.34
C TYR A 35 1.60 -7.20 -0.22
N TYR A 36 2.88 -7.04 0.11
CA TYR A 36 3.52 -5.74 0.32
C TYR A 36 4.88 -5.68 -0.36
N ILE A 37 5.17 -4.51 -0.89
CA ILE A 37 6.48 -4.15 -1.47
C ILE A 37 6.99 -2.92 -0.73
N GLN A 38 8.20 -3.00 -0.19
CA GLN A 38 8.88 -1.88 0.48
C GLN A 38 10.31 -1.78 -0.03
N LYS A 39 10.87 -0.55 -0.02
CA LYS A 39 12.29 -0.33 -0.30
C LYS A 39 12.95 0.32 0.90
N ASP A 40 14.01 -0.27 1.41
CA ASP A 40 14.73 0.32 2.53
C ASP A 40 15.70 1.43 2.07
N ASN A 41 16.22 2.19 3.04
CA ASN A 41 17.12 3.32 2.80
C ASN A 41 18.52 2.92 2.30
N VAL A 42 18.82 1.62 2.21
CA VAL A 42 20.06 1.08 1.63
C VAL A 42 19.87 0.63 0.19
N GLY A 43 18.58 0.49 -0.22
CA GLY A 43 18.20 0.14 -1.58
C GLY A 43 17.75 -1.29 -1.78
N TYR A 44 17.64 -2.09 -0.73
CA TYR A 44 17.04 -3.41 -0.82
C TYR A 44 15.52 -3.32 -0.99
N MET A 45 14.99 -4.19 -1.86
CA MET A 45 13.55 -4.38 -1.98
C MET A 45 13.11 -5.50 -1.04
N TRP A 46 12.02 -5.26 -0.32
CA TRP A 46 11.45 -6.18 0.65
C TRP A 46 10.05 -6.56 0.25
N PHE A 47 9.74 -7.84 0.36
CA PHE A 47 8.47 -8.40 -0.05
C PHE A 47 7.87 -9.22 1.09
N LEU A 48 6.64 -8.90 1.45
CA LEU A 48 5.84 -9.78 2.30
C LEU A 48 5.06 -10.72 1.39
N THR A 49 5.34 -11.99 1.49
CA THR A 49 4.69 -13.05 0.72
C THR A 49 3.84 -13.95 1.59
N HIS A 50 3.08 -14.82 0.97
CA HIS A 50 2.31 -15.84 1.68
C HIS A 50 3.20 -16.81 2.50
N GLU A 51 4.47 -16.99 2.13
CA GLU A 51 5.43 -17.89 2.78
C GLU A 51 6.41 -17.20 3.73
N GLY A 52 6.44 -15.87 3.77
CA GLY A 52 7.37 -15.13 4.61
C GLY A 52 7.84 -13.81 4.04
N ILE A 53 8.93 -13.33 4.59
CA ILE A 53 9.57 -12.09 4.17
C ILE A 53 10.77 -12.42 3.30
N ASP A 54 10.82 -11.83 2.13
CA ASP A 54 11.95 -11.91 1.21
C ASP A 54 12.60 -10.55 1.02
N ARG A 55 13.92 -10.52 0.98
CA ARG A 55 14.71 -9.35 0.59
C ARG A 55 15.40 -9.61 -0.74
N TYR A 56 15.33 -8.66 -1.65
CA TYR A 56 15.97 -8.71 -2.95
C TYR A 56 17.06 -7.63 -3.04
N ASN A 57 18.27 -8.02 -3.45
CA ASN A 57 19.42 -7.13 -3.57
C ASN A 57 19.72 -6.67 -5.01
N GLY A 58 18.78 -6.90 -5.94
CA GLY A 58 18.96 -6.65 -7.36
C GLY A 58 19.45 -7.89 -8.15
N LYS A 59 19.84 -8.96 -7.46
CA LYS A 59 20.37 -10.17 -8.08
C LYS A 59 19.76 -11.46 -7.53
N GLU A 60 19.59 -11.53 -6.20
CA GLU A 60 19.13 -12.74 -5.51
C GLU A 60 18.21 -12.39 -4.35
N PHE A 61 17.36 -13.36 -4.00
CA PHE A 61 16.48 -13.28 -2.84
C PHE A 61 17.12 -13.90 -1.62
N LYS A 62 16.88 -13.28 -0.46
CA LYS A 62 17.14 -13.87 0.86
C LYS A 62 15.83 -13.92 1.63
N ARG A 63 15.45 -15.13 2.08
CA ARG A 63 14.27 -15.36 2.93
C ARG A 63 14.61 -15.19 4.40
N TYR A 64 13.70 -14.56 5.15
CA TYR A 64 13.81 -14.36 6.59
C TYR A 64 12.79 -15.21 7.32
N LYS A 65 13.24 -15.73 8.46
CA LYS A 65 12.41 -16.46 9.41
C LYS A 65 12.13 -15.56 10.60
N LEU A 66 10.89 -15.60 11.09
CA LEU A 66 10.50 -14.93 12.33
C LEU A 66 10.49 -15.94 13.47
N MET A 67 11.13 -15.58 14.56
CA MET A 67 11.30 -16.45 15.72
C MET A 67 10.60 -15.87 16.95
N ASP A 68 9.88 -16.71 17.72
CA ASP A 68 9.39 -16.39 19.06
C ASP A 68 10.08 -17.36 20.03
N GLY A 69 11.19 -16.93 20.62
CA GLY A 69 12.15 -17.82 21.28
C GLY A 69 12.75 -18.80 20.28
N ASP A 70 12.72 -20.09 20.60
CA ASP A 70 13.23 -21.16 19.73
C ASP A 70 12.23 -21.63 18.66
N LYS A 71 11.03 -21.04 18.65
CA LYS A 71 9.95 -21.44 17.74
C LYS A 71 9.90 -20.57 16.51
N GLU A 72 10.08 -21.17 15.33
CA GLU A 72 9.80 -20.52 14.06
C GLU A 72 8.28 -20.30 13.90
N LEU A 73 7.89 -19.07 13.56
CA LEU A 73 6.49 -18.72 13.34
C LEU A 73 6.10 -19.12 11.91
N ASN A 74 4.96 -19.79 11.82
CA ASN A 74 4.35 -20.07 10.52
C ASN A 74 3.83 -18.76 9.90
N SER A 75 4.29 -18.44 8.71
CA SER A 75 3.93 -17.24 7.95
C SER A 75 2.41 -17.11 7.75
N LEU A 76 1.72 -18.17 7.38
CA LEU A 76 0.28 -18.18 7.10
C LEU A 76 -0.61 -17.63 8.22
N LEU A 77 -0.18 -17.75 9.47
CA LEU A 77 -0.97 -17.41 10.64
C LEU A 77 -0.46 -16.15 11.37
N ASN A 78 0.73 -15.68 11.02
CA ASN A 78 1.42 -14.69 11.85
C ASN A 78 1.89 -13.44 11.09
N LEU A 79 2.04 -13.49 9.77
CA LEU A 79 2.55 -12.38 8.97
C LEU A 79 1.41 -11.64 8.28
N ASN A 80 1.37 -10.31 8.38
CA ASN A 80 0.30 -9.56 7.71
C ASN A 80 0.68 -8.19 7.20
N TRP A 81 1.59 -7.48 7.85
CA TRP A 81 1.93 -6.11 7.46
C TRP A 81 3.43 -5.88 7.53
N LEU A 82 3.94 -5.23 6.51
CA LEU A 82 5.35 -4.86 6.38
C LEU A 82 5.46 -3.37 6.09
N TYR A 83 6.11 -2.63 6.98
CA TYR A 83 6.24 -1.18 6.88
C TYR A 83 7.65 -0.72 7.14
N ILE A 84 7.97 0.45 6.59
CA ILE A 84 9.17 1.21 6.95
C ILE A 84 8.70 2.47 7.66
N ASP A 85 9.23 2.72 8.85
CA ASP A 85 8.92 3.91 9.62
C ASP A 85 9.60 5.17 9.04
N PRO A 86 9.25 6.37 9.52
CA PRO A 86 9.88 7.60 9.05
C PRO A 86 11.40 7.67 9.28
N GLU A 87 11.95 6.83 10.14
CA GLU A 87 13.39 6.73 10.42
C GLU A 87 14.10 5.70 9.52
N GLY A 88 13.34 4.98 8.71
CA GLY A 88 13.85 3.97 7.77
C GLY A 88 14.04 2.58 8.38
N THR A 89 13.46 2.32 9.54
CA THR A 89 13.43 0.99 10.15
C THR A 89 12.33 0.15 9.55
N LEU A 90 12.64 -1.10 9.23
CA LEU A 90 11.65 -2.05 8.72
C LEU A 90 10.99 -2.80 9.87
N TRP A 91 9.66 -2.84 9.81
CA TRP A 91 8.79 -3.47 10.80
C TRP A 91 7.90 -4.51 10.14
N GLU A 92 7.74 -5.64 10.80
CA GLU A 92 6.71 -6.64 10.49
C GLU A 92 5.74 -6.75 11.67
N ILE A 93 4.46 -6.79 11.34
CA ILE A 93 3.38 -6.87 12.31
C ILE A 93 2.50 -8.08 12.01
N GLY A 94 2.34 -8.94 13.00
CA GLY A 94 1.52 -10.14 12.88
C GLY A 94 0.10 -9.96 13.44
N LYS A 95 -0.87 -10.70 12.87
CA LYS A 95 -2.28 -10.76 13.36
C LYS A 95 -2.43 -11.01 14.84
N LYS A 96 -1.44 -11.66 15.45
CA LYS A 96 -1.44 -11.98 16.86
C LYS A 96 -0.81 -10.88 17.73
N GLY A 97 -0.68 -9.66 17.20
CA GLY A 97 -0.13 -8.53 17.92
C GLY A 97 1.35 -8.69 18.27
N LYS A 98 2.09 -9.45 17.49
CA LYS A 98 3.55 -9.50 17.57
C LYS A 98 4.14 -8.45 16.66
N ILE A 99 5.14 -7.73 17.14
CA ILE A 99 5.86 -6.72 16.39
C ILE A 99 7.32 -7.14 16.29
N PHE A 100 7.81 -7.21 15.07
CA PHE A 100 9.20 -7.51 14.75
C PHE A 100 9.87 -6.30 14.15
N ARG A 101 11.09 -6.04 14.60
CA ARG A 101 11.97 -5.02 14.05
C ARG A 101 13.12 -5.70 13.31
N TYR A 102 13.44 -5.23 12.11
CA TYR A 102 14.62 -5.70 11.40
C TYR A 102 15.89 -5.12 12.03
N ASP A 103 16.76 -6.01 12.53
CA ASP A 103 18.10 -5.65 12.96
C ASP A 103 19.07 -5.80 11.78
N ARG A 104 19.55 -4.68 11.31
CA ARG A 104 20.47 -4.61 10.16
C ARG A 104 21.86 -5.15 10.51
N ILE A 105 22.30 -5.06 11.78
CA ILE A 105 23.63 -5.49 12.19
C ILE A 105 23.73 -7.01 12.17
N HIS A 106 22.70 -7.68 12.72
CA HIS A 106 22.67 -9.14 12.77
C HIS A 106 21.95 -9.75 11.56
N ASP A 107 21.41 -8.93 10.67
CA ASP A 107 20.66 -9.32 9.46
C ASP A 107 19.52 -10.30 9.76
N THR A 108 18.70 -9.96 10.77
CA THR A 108 17.60 -10.77 11.29
C THR A 108 16.42 -9.90 11.77
N PHE A 109 15.26 -10.51 12.00
CA PHE A 109 14.13 -9.85 12.65
C PHE A 109 14.10 -10.23 14.13
N GLU A 110 13.99 -9.22 14.99
CA GLU A 110 13.85 -9.35 16.44
C GLU A 110 12.41 -9.14 16.85
N LEU A 111 11.87 -10.03 17.68
CA LEU A 111 10.58 -9.83 18.34
C LEU A 111 10.76 -8.79 19.43
N VAL A 112 10.25 -7.57 19.21
CA VAL A 112 10.39 -6.45 20.17
C VAL A 112 9.16 -6.27 21.05
N TYR A 113 7.99 -6.69 20.57
CA TYR A 113 6.76 -6.58 21.33
C TYR A 113 5.80 -7.72 21.04
N LYS A 114 5.05 -8.09 22.04
CA LYS A 114 3.99 -9.09 21.99
C LYS A 114 2.85 -8.59 22.86
N LEU A 115 1.67 -8.40 22.27
CA LEU A 115 0.49 -8.09 23.05
C LEU A 115 0.35 -9.14 24.16
N PRO A 116 0.06 -8.74 25.42
CA PRO A 116 -0.03 -9.65 26.57
C PRO A 116 -1.30 -10.51 26.52
N ILE A 117 -1.31 -11.41 25.56
CA ILE A 117 -2.45 -12.28 25.29
C ILE A 117 -1.99 -13.70 25.53
N GLU A 118 -2.20 -14.18 26.73
CA GLU A 118 -1.77 -15.52 27.11
C GLU A 118 -2.63 -16.63 26.49
N ASP A 119 -3.90 -16.34 26.17
CA ASP A 119 -4.78 -17.28 25.47
C ASP A 119 -5.80 -16.56 24.57
N PHE A 120 -5.91 -16.99 23.32
CA PHE A 120 -6.88 -16.48 22.36
C PHE A 120 -8.36 -16.58 22.78
N LYS A 121 -8.64 -17.21 23.92
CA LYS A 121 -9.99 -17.33 24.46
C LYS A 121 -10.51 -16.06 25.13
N ASP A 122 -9.60 -15.17 25.53
CA ASP A 122 -9.93 -13.93 26.24
C ASP A 122 -9.64 -12.67 25.43
N LEU A 123 -9.19 -12.81 24.17
CA LEU A 123 -9.10 -11.68 23.26
C LEU A 123 -10.45 -11.39 22.65
N PRO A 124 -10.90 -10.12 22.73
CA PRO A 124 -11.82 -9.62 21.75
C PRO A 124 -11.08 -9.62 20.42
N ALA A 125 -11.44 -10.31 19.43
CA ALA A 125 -10.98 -10.33 18.05
C ALA A 125 -9.45 -10.22 17.75
N PRO A 126 -8.91 -10.90 16.74
CA PRO A 126 -7.53 -10.73 16.29
C PRO A 126 -7.30 -9.30 15.76
N ILE A 127 -6.04 -8.90 15.63
CA ILE A 127 -5.70 -7.66 14.91
C ILE A 127 -6.17 -7.82 13.46
N THR A 128 -7.08 -6.94 13.06
CA THR A 128 -7.69 -6.94 11.72
C THR A 128 -6.98 -6.00 10.78
N PHE A 129 -6.37 -4.93 11.33
CA PHE A 129 -5.63 -3.94 10.57
C PHE A 129 -4.43 -3.42 11.37
N SER A 130 -3.34 -3.12 10.68
CA SER A 130 -2.19 -2.41 11.24
C SER A 130 -1.69 -1.37 10.24
N TRP A 131 -1.12 -0.31 10.77
CA TRP A 131 -0.57 0.80 10.00
C TRP A 131 0.48 1.55 10.82
N ILE A 132 1.38 2.28 10.17
CA ILE A 132 2.36 3.11 10.86
C ILE A 132 2.17 4.58 10.49
N ASP A 133 2.08 5.45 11.50
CA ASP A 133 1.89 6.88 11.31
C ASP A 133 3.22 7.66 11.24
N HIS A 134 3.14 8.94 10.85
CA HIS A 134 4.28 9.83 10.79
C HIS A 134 4.80 10.25 12.19
N ASN A 135 4.07 9.91 13.25
CA ASN A 135 4.45 10.17 14.65
C ASN A 135 5.19 8.98 15.27
N ASN A 136 5.57 7.97 14.46
CA ASN A 136 6.24 6.74 14.88
C ASN A 136 5.37 5.84 15.78
N HIS A 137 4.06 5.79 15.52
CA HIS A 137 3.19 4.82 16.16
C HIS A 137 2.79 3.73 15.17
N ILE A 138 2.98 2.48 15.57
CA ILE A 138 2.33 1.34 14.93
C ILE A 138 0.95 1.20 15.55
N TRP A 139 -0.07 1.30 14.70
CA TRP A 139 -1.46 1.08 15.05
C TRP A 139 -1.78 -0.40 14.91
N LEU A 140 -2.26 -1.01 15.97
CA LEU A 140 -2.76 -2.39 15.99
C LEU A 140 -4.26 -2.30 16.27
N CYS A 141 -5.06 -2.50 15.25
CA CYS A 141 -6.51 -2.29 15.32
C CYS A 141 -7.27 -3.59 15.35
N ASN A 142 -8.23 -3.69 16.24
CA ASN A 142 -9.32 -4.65 16.18
C ASN A 142 -10.67 -3.91 16.30
N GLU A 143 -11.79 -4.63 16.31
CA GLU A 143 -13.11 -4.00 16.35
C GLU A 143 -13.38 -3.18 17.62
N GLU A 144 -12.73 -3.49 18.74
CA GLU A 144 -12.99 -2.87 20.05
C GLU A 144 -11.88 -1.91 20.49
N THR A 145 -10.64 -2.19 20.14
CA THR A 145 -9.47 -1.50 20.68
C THR A 145 -8.45 -1.18 19.61
N ILE A 146 -7.79 -0.06 19.78
CA ILE A 146 -6.59 0.32 19.03
C ILE A 146 -5.44 0.36 20.03
N PHE A 147 -4.37 -0.36 19.74
CA PHE A 147 -3.11 -0.28 20.47
C PHE A 147 -2.13 0.54 19.65
N LEU A 148 -1.55 1.55 20.25
CA LEU A 148 -0.52 2.39 19.64
C LEU A 148 0.83 2.02 20.24
N TYR A 149 1.65 1.32 19.49
CA TYR A 149 3.03 1.02 19.88
C TYR A 149 3.94 2.14 19.35
N ASN A 150 4.60 2.85 20.24
CA ASN A 150 5.56 3.88 19.86
C ASN A 150 6.92 3.24 19.52
N THR A 151 7.38 3.39 18.28
CA THR A 151 8.61 2.72 17.80
C THR A 151 9.89 3.26 18.42
N ARG A 152 9.84 4.45 19.07
CA ARG A 152 10.99 5.08 19.72
C ARG A 152 11.08 4.75 21.20
N THR A 153 9.94 4.82 21.92
CA THR A 153 9.90 4.59 23.38
C THR A 153 9.56 3.14 23.75
N GLU A 154 9.11 2.37 22.76
CA GLU A 154 8.63 0.98 22.94
C GLU A 154 7.43 0.86 23.89
N GLU A 155 6.75 1.99 24.15
CA GLU A 155 5.56 2.03 25.00
C GLU A 155 4.30 1.79 24.19
N VAL A 156 3.31 1.17 24.84
CA VAL A 156 2.00 0.93 24.23
C VAL A 156 0.92 1.73 24.95
N THR A 157 0.14 2.41 24.14
CA THR A 157 -1.04 3.17 24.58
C THR A 157 -2.30 2.47 24.08
N HIS A 158 -3.29 2.34 24.95
CA HIS A 158 -4.60 1.80 24.60
C HIS A 158 -5.54 2.95 24.23
N VAL A 159 -6.18 2.82 23.08
CA VAL A 159 -7.20 3.72 22.58
C VAL A 159 -8.47 2.93 22.31
N LYS A 160 -9.59 3.38 22.86
CA LYS A 160 -10.88 2.74 22.56
C LYS A 160 -11.21 2.96 21.08
N ASN A 161 -11.49 1.88 20.35
CA ASN A 161 -12.05 1.99 19.02
C ASN A 161 -13.51 2.41 19.13
N CYS A 162 -13.85 3.54 18.55
CA CYS A 162 -15.20 4.10 18.59
C CYS A 162 -16.02 3.77 17.32
N LEU A 163 -15.41 3.10 16.35
CA LEU A 163 -16.06 2.83 15.05
C LEU A 163 -16.97 1.61 15.10
N SER A 164 -16.63 0.59 15.91
CA SER A 164 -17.33 -0.71 15.94
C SER A 164 -17.39 -1.38 14.56
N GLU A 165 -16.40 -1.13 13.73
CA GLU A 165 -16.26 -1.58 12.35
C GLU A 165 -14.82 -1.98 12.08
N ALA A 166 -14.62 -2.88 11.10
CA ALA A 166 -13.28 -3.22 10.67
C ALA A 166 -12.63 -2.05 9.90
N ILE A 167 -11.46 -1.64 10.36
CA ILE A 167 -10.64 -0.64 9.68
C ILE A 167 -9.89 -1.35 8.54
N ASN A 168 -9.94 -0.75 7.35
CA ASN A 168 -9.29 -1.27 6.16
C ASN A 168 -8.09 -0.40 5.75
N ASP A 169 -8.14 0.92 6.01
CA ASP A 169 -7.04 1.82 5.75
C ASP A 169 -7.11 3.08 6.60
N ILE A 170 -5.96 3.72 6.83
CA ILE A 170 -5.83 4.98 7.57
C ILE A 170 -4.89 5.91 6.82
N GLU A 171 -5.31 7.15 6.63
CA GLU A 171 -4.48 8.23 6.11
C GLU A 171 -4.37 9.38 7.11
N GLN A 172 -3.13 9.80 7.37
CA GLN A 172 -2.85 10.90 8.29
C GLN A 172 -2.94 12.24 7.58
N ILE A 173 -3.76 13.16 8.13
CA ILE A 173 -3.95 14.51 7.60
C ILE A 173 -2.90 15.47 8.18
N ASP A 174 -2.70 15.38 9.50
CA ASP A 174 -1.72 16.14 10.29
C ASP A 174 -1.34 15.37 11.57
N GLU A 175 -0.66 15.99 12.52
CA GLU A 175 -0.18 15.34 13.74
C GLU A 175 -1.25 14.57 14.54
N SER A 176 -2.52 14.96 14.42
CA SER A 176 -3.60 14.39 15.24
C SER A 176 -4.87 14.02 14.47
N HIS A 177 -5.00 14.40 13.21
CA HIS A 177 -6.19 14.14 12.40
C HIS A 177 -5.93 13.06 11.36
N TYR A 178 -6.94 12.21 11.17
CA TYR A 178 -6.88 11.03 10.31
C TYR A 178 -8.16 10.87 9.50
N PHE A 179 -8.04 10.37 8.29
CA PHE A 179 -9.14 9.70 7.60
C PHE A 179 -9.03 8.20 7.84
N ILE A 180 -10.14 7.58 8.19
CA ILE A 180 -10.22 6.14 8.47
C ILE A 180 -11.24 5.52 7.52
N GLY A 181 -10.77 4.64 6.66
CA GLY A 181 -11.58 3.83 5.76
C GLY A 181 -11.99 2.52 6.42
N THR A 182 -13.25 2.16 6.31
CA THR A 182 -13.82 0.95 6.90
C THR A 182 -14.58 0.12 5.87
N GLU A 183 -15.16 -0.98 6.30
CA GLU A 183 -16.08 -1.76 5.47
C GLU A 183 -17.41 -1.03 5.18
N MET A 184 -17.76 -0.02 5.99
CA MET A 184 -19.05 0.67 5.91
C MET A 184 -18.95 2.12 5.45
N GLY A 185 -17.74 2.69 5.37
CA GLY A 185 -17.60 4.08 4.96
C GLY A 185 -16.25 4.69 5.31
N ILE A 186 -16.27 6.01 5.46
CA ILE A 186 -15.09 6.81 5.76
C ILE A 186 -15.40 7.71 6.94
N HIS A 187 -14.46 7.79 7.86
CA HIS A 187 -14.57 8.64 9.04
C HIS A 187 -13.44 9.67 9.07
N HIS A 188 -13.76 10.89 9.45
CA HIS A 188 -12.79 11.89 9.86
C HIS A 188 -12.61 11.79 11.38
N ALA A 189 -11.40 11.59 11.85
CA ALA A 189 -11.12 11.35 13.25
C ALA A 189 -9.98 12.22 13.78
N GLN A 190 -10.00 12.49 15.08
CA GLN A 190 -8.91 13.13 15.82
C GLN A 190 -8.45 12.23 16.97
N LEU A 191 -7.15 11.97 17.05
CA LEU A 191 -6.54 11.34 18.20
C LEU A 191 -6.08 12.40 19.19
N LYS A 192 -6.68 12.43 20.38
CA LYS A 192 -6.36 13.40 21.44
C LYS A 192 -6.46 12.74 22.81
N ASN A 193 -5.44 12.92 23.63
CA ASN A 193 -5.40 12.36 24.99
C ASN A 193 -5.75 10.87 25.03
N ASN A 194 -5.14 10.08 24.15
CA ASN A 194 -5.37 8.64 24.01
C ASN A 194 -6.84 8.26 23.72
N THR A 195 -7.57 9.16 23.09
CA THR A 195 -8.96 8.94 22.69
C THR A 195 -9.12 9.31 21.23
N LEU A 196 -9.67 8.39 20.45
CA LEU A 196 -10.07 8.65 19.08
C LEU A 196 -11.48 9.25 19.08
N GLN A 197 -11.61 10.45 18.55
CA GLN A 197 -12.88 11.18 18.44
C GLN A 197 -13.27 11.31 16.98
N LEU A 198 -14.47 10.89 16.64
CA LEU A 198 -15.02 11.12 15.31
C LEU A 198 -15.42 12.59 15.17
N LEU A 199 -14.99 13.19 14.08
CA LEU A 199 -15.33 14.56 13.74
C LEU A 199 -16.42 14.56 12.66
N PRO A 200 -17.50 15.33 12.83
CA PRO A 200 -18.56 15.38 11.83
C PRO A 200 -18.04 15.83 10.46
N CYS A 201 -18.40 15.07 9.44
CA CYS A 201 -18.08 15.40 8.06
C CYS A 201 -19.28 15.05 7.17
N ASP A 202 -20.24 15.97 7.09
CA ASP A 202 -21.59 15.78 6.51
C ASP A 202 -21.60 15.03 5.17
N LYS A 203 -20.54 15.16 4.38
CA LYS A 203 -20.46 14.51 3.07
C LYS A 203 -19.88 13.11 3.14
N LEU A 204 -18.87 12.89 3.99
CA LEU A 204 -18.25 11.57 4.17
C LEU A 204 -19.14 10.66 5.02
N ASP A 205 -19.79 11.19 6.06
CA ASP A 205 -20.64 10.43 6.99
C ASP A 205 -21.83 9.75 6.31
N ASN A 206 -22.18 10.16 5.09
CA ASN A 206 -23.27 9.57 4.29
C ASN A 206 -22.77 8.64 3.17
N VAL A 207 -21.46 8.38 3.11
CA VAL A 207 -20.88 7.48 2.09
C VAL A 207 -20.85 6.07 2.64
N ASN A 208 -21.76 5.22 2.17
CA ASN A 208 -21.82 3.81 2.55
C ASN A 208 -21.13 2.98 1.45
N ILE A 209 -19.83 2.75 1.61
CA ILE A 209 -18.99 1.97 0.71
C ILE A 209 -17.94 1.21 1.52
N GLN A 210 -17.51 0.06 1.02
CA GLN A 210 -16.31 -0.57 1.52
C GLN A 210 -15.08 0.14 0.95
N VAL A 211 -14.28 0.74 1.82
CA VAL A 211 -13.01 1.38 1.47
C VAL A 211 -11.92 0.32 1.47
N ASN A 212 -11.09 0.30 0.44
CA ASN A 212 -9.94 -0.59 0.35
C ASN A 212 -8.61 0.13 0.54
N ASP A 213 -8.53 1.38 0.06
CA ASP A 213 -7.29 2.17 0.13
C ASP A 213 -7.61 3.68 0.12
N LEU A 214 -6.80 4.45 0.81
CA LEU A 214 -6.90 5.91 0.89
C LEU A 214 -5.59 6.55 0.46
N HIS A 215 -5.67 7.70 -0.17
CA HIS A 215 -4.52 8.55 -0.41
C HIS A 215 -4.90 10.03 -0.22
N PHE A 216 -4.28 10.69 0.74
CA PHE A 216 -4.46 12.11 0.98
C PHE A 216 -3.30 12.91 0.40
N ASP A 217 -3.59 13.83 -0.52
CA ASP A 217 -2.61 14.79 -1.00
C ASP A 217 -2.72 16.09 -0.19
N PRO A 218 -1.76 16.39 0.71
CA PRO A 218 -1.82 17.57 1.58
C PRO A 218 -1.63 18.89 0.82
N LYS A 219 -1.04 18.89 -0.38
CA LYS A 219 -0.79 20.11 -1.16
C LYS A 219 -2.07 20.64 -1.79
N ILE A 220 -2.88 19.76 -2.35
CA ILE A 220 -4.16 20.11 -2.96
C ILE A 220 -5.35 19.88 -2.02
N ARG A 221 -5.11 19.28 -0.84
CA ARG A 221 -6.09 18.95 0.21
C ARG A 221 -7.25 18.10 -0.31
N LYS A 222 -6.90 17.06 -1.07
CA LYS A 222 -7.86 16.09 -1.61
C LYS A 222 -7.56 14.70 -1.08
N LEU A 223 -8.62 13.98 -0.71
CA LEU A 223 -8.58 12.56 -0.36
C LEU A 223 -9.10 11.75 -1.55
N PHE A 224 -8.26 10.86 -2.05
CA PHE A 224 -8.63 9.88 -3.06
C PHE A 224 -8.99 8.58 -2.34
N ILE A 225 -10.15 8.03 -2.66
CA ILE A 225 -10.79 6.94 -1.93
C ILE A 225 -10.98 5.79 -2.90
N GLY A 226 -10.22 4.73 -2.71
CA GLY A 226 -10.34 3.49 -3.46
C GLY A 226 -11.38 2.57 -2.82
N ALA A 227 -12.41 2.22 -3.56
CA ALA A 227 -13.52 1.46 -3.04
C ALA A 227 -13.65 0.07 -3.69
N PHE A 228 -14.26 -0.85 -2.97
CA PHE A 228 -14.62 -2.15 -3.49
C PHE A 228 -15.75 -1.99 -4.52
N GLU A 229 -15.53 -2.46 -5.75
CA GLU A 229 -16.53 -2.45 -6.85
C GLU A 229 -17.18 -1.07 -7.12
N ARG A 230 -16.50 0.02 -6.75
CA ARG A 230 -17.01 1.40 -6.92
C ARG A 230 -15.97 2.34 -7.53
N GLY A 231 -14.76 1.85 -7.81
CA GLY A 231 -13.68 2.65 -8.36
C GLY A 231 -13.12 3.68 -7.39
N VAL A 232 -12.79 4.85 -7.88
CA VAL A 232 -12.22 5.94 -7.08
C VAL A 232 -13.22 7.06 -6.87
N MET A 233 -13.34 7.53 -5.63
CA MET A 233 -14.03 8.76 -5.26
C MET A 233 -13.02 9.80 -4.79
N VAL A 234 -13.33 11.07 -4.91
CA VAL A 234 -12.46 12.17 -4.49
C VAL A 234 -13.22 13.12 -3.56
N TYR A 235 -12.72 13.28 -2.35
CA TYR A 235 -13.19 14.28 -1.42
C TYR A 235 -12.27 15.49 -1.41
N ASP A 236 -12.79 16.65 -1.74
CA ASP A 236 -12.08 17.92 -1.68
C ASP A 236 -12.37 18.60 -0.34
N MET A 237 -11.37 18.72 0.52
CA MET A 237 -11.51 19.34 1.86
C MET A 237 -11.75 20.84 1.78
N ASN A 238 -11.35 21.52 0.70
CA ASN A 238 -11.53 22.97 0.58
C ASN A 238 -12.98 23.33 0.23
N THR A 239 -13.57 22.56 -0.68
CA THR A 239 -14.95 22.76 -1.14
C THR A 239 -15.95 21.92 -0.36
N LYS A 240 -15.48 20.92 0.41
CA LYS A 240 -16.28 19.92 1.12
C LYS A 240 -17.24 19.16 0.18
N THR A 241 -16.75 18.82 -1.01
CA THR A 241 -17.53 18.10 -2.01
C THR A 241 -16.92 16.72 -2.26
N ILE A 242 -17.78 15.75 -2.59
CA ILE A 242 -17.37 14.45 -3.10
C ILE A 242 -17.67 14.40 -4.58
N THR A 243 -16.70 14.00 -5.36
CA THR A 243 -16.82 13.75 -6.79
C THR A 243 -16.52 12.27 -7.04
N GLN A 244 -17.39 11.59 -7.76
CA GLN A 244 -17.08 10.31 -8.35
C GLN A 244 -16.80 10.57 -9.83
N PRO A 245 -15.53 10.47 -10.26
CA PRO A 245 -15.19 10.65 -11.66
C PRO A 245 -15.99 9.67 -12.52
N GLU A 246 -16.64 10.18 -13.53
CA GLU A 246 -17.30 9.33 -14.51
C GLU A 246 -16.22 8.52 -15.21
N VAL A 247 -16.39 7.23 -15.33
CA VAL A 247 -15.73 6.39 -16.33
C VAL A 247 -14.82 5.30 -15.77
N SER A 248 -14.31 4.49 -16.59
CA SER A 248 -13.36 3.38 -16.67
C SER A 248 -13.14 2.47 -15.42
N LEU A 249 -13.32 2.96 -14.20
CA LEU A 249 -13.13 2.20 -12.96
C LEU A 249 -14.44 1.85 -12.24
N LYS A 250 -15.60 2.14 -12.83
CA LYS A 250 -16.88 1.69 -12.29
C LYS A 250 -16.92 0.16 -12.30
N ASP A 251 -17.36 -0.42 -11.21
CA ASP A 251 -17.45 -1.87 -11.02
C ASP A 251 -16.07 -2.58 -10.93
N VAL A 252 -14.99 -1.83 -10.64
CA VAL A 252 -13.65 -2.37 -10.40
C VAL A 252 -13.23 -2.13 -8.95
N SER A 253 -12.68 -3.15 -8.32
CA SER A 253 -12.12 -3.04 -6.96
C SER A 253 -10.74 -2.40 -7.01
N ILE A 254 -10.59 -1.29 -6.29
CA ILE A 254 -9.29 -0.63 -6.13
C ILE A 254 -8.50 -1.36 -5.05
N SER A 255 -7.25 -1.67 -5.31
CA SER A 255 -6.34 -2.31 -4.36
C SER A 255 -5.34 -1.33 -3.75
N ARG A 256 -4.83 -0.37 -4.55
CA ARG A 256 -3.89 0.66 -4.09
C ARG A 256 -3.98 1.93 -4.91
N ILE A 257 -3.73 3.05 -4.24
CA ILE A 257 -3.56 4.38 -4.85
C ILE A 257 -2.20 4.92 -4.44
N LYS A 258 -1.33 5.20 -5.39
CA LYS A 258 0.01 5.72 -5.12
C LYS A 258 0.34 6.92 -6.01
N PRO A 259 0.98 7.98 -5.48
CA PRO A 259 1.42 9.09 -6.30
C PRO A 259 2.53 8.65 -7.26
N LEU A 260 2.33 8.89 -8.57
CA LEU A 260 3.38 8.74 -9.58
C LEU A 260 4.22 10.01 -9.66
N ASN A 261 3.56 11.15 -9.62
CA ASN A 261 4.17 12.47 -9.61
C ASN A 261 3.15 13.51 -9.07
N ALA A 262 3.50 14.79 -9.09
CA ALA A 262 2.65 15.84 -8.54
C ALA A 262 1.28 16.01 -9.25
N LYS A 263 1.06 15.39 -10.40
CA LYS A 263 -0.17 15.51 -11.20
C LYS A 263 -0.87 14.20 -11.48
N GLU A 264 -0.23 13.09 -11.23
CA GLU A 264 -0.74 11.77 -11.60
C GLU A 264 -0.63 10.79 -10.45
N LEU A 265 -1.70 10.02 -10.28
CA LEU A 265 -1.75 8.85 -9.38
C LEU A 265 -1.74 7.57 -10.21
N LEU A 266 -1.12 6.54 -9.67
CA LEU A 266 -1.33 5.17 -10.11
C LEU A 266 -2.46 4.55 -9.30
N ILE A 267 -3.41 3.97 -9.99
CA ILE A 267 -4.55 3.26 -9.42
C ILE A 267 -4.40 1.78 -9.76
N ALA A 268 -3.99 1.00 -8.80
CA ALA A 268 -3.92 -0.45 -8.94
C ALA A 268 -5.29 -1.08 -8.64
N THR A 269 -5.61 -2.15 -9.34
CA THR A 269 -6.93 -2.77 -9.27
C THR A 269 -6.83 -4.29 -9.15
N ASP A 270 -7.89 -4.91 -8.63
CA ASP A 270 -8.06 -6.35 -8.69
C ASP A 270 -8.77 -6.73 -10.00
N GLY A 271 -8.00 -7.17 -10.96
CA GLY A 271 -8.47 -7.69 -12.25
C GLY A 271 -8.46 -6.68 -13.42
N GLY A 272 -8.26 -5.38 -13.17
CA GLY A 272 -8.23 -4.35 -14.24
C GLY A 272 -6.83 -3.86 -14.62
N GLY A 273 -5.79 -4.29 -13.91
CA GLY A 273 -4.43 -3.78 -14.08
C GLY A 273 -4.20 -2.45 -13.36
N ILE A 274 -3.39 -1.57 -13.94
CA ILE A 274 -3.04 -0.27 -13.37
C ILE A 274 -3.51 0.85 -14.31
N TYR A 275 -4.13 1.86 -13.71
CA TYR A 275 -4.58 3.06 -14.40
C TYR A 275 -3.79 4.28 -13.93
N LYS A 276 -3.71 5.31 -14.77
CA LYS A 276 -3.27 6.64 -14.37
C LYS A 276 -4.45 7.58 -14.26
N MET A 277 -4.50 8.32 -13.13
CA MET A 277 -5.49 9.36 -12.88
C MET A 277 -4.79 10.71 -12.74
N ASN A 278 -5.27 11.73 -13.47
CA ASN A 278 -4.84 13.10 -13.27
C ASN A 278 -5.55 13.71 -12.05
N VAL A 279 -4.80 14.29 -11.11
CA VAL A 279 -5.34 14.78 -9.82
C VAL A 279 -6.20 16.06 -9.94
N ASP A 280 -6.06 16.80 -11.06
CA ASP A 280 -6.81 18.04 -11.30
C ASP A 280 -8.11 17.79 -12.07
N THR A 281 -8.02 16.98 -13.13
CA THR A 281 -9.14 16.74 -14.06
C THR A 281 -9.89 15.45 -13.76
N TYR A 282 -9.31 14.57 -12.96
CA TYR A 282 -9.76 13.21 -12.65
C TYR A 282 -9.87 12.28 -13.88
N GLN A 283 -9.32 12.73 -15.01
CA GLN A 283 -9.24 11.88 -16.20
C GLN A 283 -8.41 10.65 -15.87
N THR A 284 -9.00 9.47 -16.10
CA THR A 284 -8.39 8.19 -15.79
C THR A 284 -8.26 7.36 -17.07
N VAL A 285 -7.08 6.85 -17.32
CA VAL A 285 -6.77 6.03 -18.51
C VAL A 285 -6.03 4.74 -18.11
N PRO A 286 -6.26 3.62 -18.81
CA PRO A 286 -5.44 2.42 -18.65
C PRO A 286 -3.97 2.75 -18.89
N PHE A 287 -3.09 2.22 -18.04
CA PHE A 287 -1.65 2.49 -18.13
C PHE A 287 -0.82 1.22 -18.28
N ILE A 288 -0.97 0.25 -17.37
CA ILE A 288 -0.32 -1.05 -17.44
C ILE A 288 -1.43 -2.10 -17.32
N VAL A 289 -1.73 -2.74 -18.44
CA VAL A 289 -2.77 -3.76 -18.52
C VAL A 289 -2.17 -4.99 -19.18
N ALA A 290 -2.51 -6.17 -18.67
CA ALA A 290 -2.02 -7.42 -19.24
C ALA A 290 -2.50 -7.56 -20.68
N ASP A 291 -1.54 -7.83 -21.57
CA ASP A 291 -1.81 -8.30 -22.93
C ASP A 291 -1.36 -9.75 -23.04
N TYR A 292 -2.31 -10.65 -22.94
CA TYR A 292 -2.06 -12.10 -22.99
C TYR A 292 -1.56 -12.57 -24.36
N ASN A 293 -1.56 -11.71 -25.38
CA ASN A 293 -1.01 -11.98 -26.70
C ASN A 293 0.43 -11.47 -26.86
N SER A 294 0.94 -10.75 -25.88
CA SER A 294 2.29 -10.18 -25.90
C SER A 294 3.22 -10.91 -24.93
N TYR A 295 4.41 -11.28 -25.43
CA TYR A 295 5.47 -11.84 -24.57
C TYR A 295 6.16 -10.78 -23.69
N ASN A 296 5.94 -9.48 -23.96
CA ASN A 296 6.59 -8.35 -23.30
C ASN A 296 5.57 -7.44 -22.64
N GLY A 297 4.69 -7.97 -21.80
CA GLY A 297 3.68 -7.20 -21.11
C GLY A 297 3.40 -7.76 -19.71
N MET A 298 2.64 -7.07 -18.91
CA MET A 298 2.18 -7.61 -17.64
C MET A 298 1.33 -8.88 -17.89
N ASN A 299 1.57 -9.93 -17.10
CA ASN A 299 0.94 -11.24 -17.28
C ASN A 299 -0.23 -11.51 -16.33
N GLY A 300 -0.75 -10.49 -15.68
CA GLY A 300 -1.91 -10.58 -14.78
C GLY A 300 -2.40 -9.21 -14.38
N ASN A 301 -3.71 -9.05 -14.29
CA ASN A 301 -4.36 -7.76 -13.99
C ASN A 301 -4.78 -7.59 -12.53
N SER A 302 -4.58 -8.61 -11.68
CA SER A 302 -4.86 -8.52 -10.25
C SER A 302 -3.60 -8.04 -9.52
N ILE A 303 -3.62 -6.81 -9.04
CA ILE A 303 -2.48 -6.13 -8.41
C ILE A 303 -2.76 -5.95 -6.93
N ASN A 304 -1.95 -6.56 -6.07
CA ASN A 304 -2.07 -6.44 -4.62
C ASN A 304 -1.41 -5.18 -4.07
N ASP A 305 -0.23 -4.84 -4.61
CA ASP A 305 0.54 -3.67 -4.18
C ASP A 305 1.39 -3.12 -5.30
N ILE A 306 1.73 -1.84 -5.22
CA ILE A 306 2.64 -1.15 -6.14
C ILE A 306 3.63 -0.30 -5.37
N TYR A 307 4.87 -0.26 -5.84
CA TYR A 307 5.92 0.59 -5.33
C TYR A 307 6.66 1.28 -6.49
N ILE A 308 6.89 2.58 -6.36
CA ILE A 308 7.66 3.37 -7.34
C ILE A 308 8.99 3.69 -6.70
N ASP A 309 10.08 3.22 -7.30
CA ASP A 309 11.42 3.44 -6.75
C ASP A 309 12.08 4.74 -7.27
N ASP A 310 13.27 5.06 -6.75
CA ASP A 310 13.99 6.30 -7.08
C ASP A 310 14.48 6.35 -8.54
N GLU A 311 14.44 5.23 -9.24
CA GLU A 311 14.74 5.13 -10.68
C GLU A 311 13.47 5.21 -11.53
N GLU A 312 12.33 5.55 -10.92
CA GLU A 312 11.01 5.61 -11.54
C GLU A 312 10.55 4.24 -12.09
N ARG A 313 11.12 3.13 -11.60
CA ARG A 313 10.62 1.80 -11.93
C ARG A 313 9.36 1.53 -11.11
N ILE A 314 8.40 0.89 -11.74
CA ILE A 314 7.15 0.49 -11.07
C ILE A 314 7.25 -1.00 -10.75
N TRP A 315 7.29 -1.30 -9.48
CA TRP A 315 7.26 -2.65 -8.93
C TRP A 315 5.81 -3.02 -8.62
N MET A 316 5.37 -4.15 -9.11
CA MET A 316 3.98 -4.60 -9.00
C MET A 316 3.93 -5.99 -8.39
N ALA A 317 3.21 -6.12 -7.28
CA ALA A 317 2.83 -7.42 -6.73
C ALA A 317 1.61 -7.92 -7.50
N ASN A 318 1.82 -8.70 -8.55
CA ASN A 318 0.71 -9.16 -9.37
C ASN A 318 0.47 -10.66 -9.27
N TYR A 319 -0.73 -10.99 -8.87
CA TYR A 319 -1.15 -12.39 -8.75
C TYR A 319 -1.65 -12.95 -10.10
N PRO A 320 -1.30 -14.19 -10.47
CA PRO A 320 -0.51 -15.19 -9.72
C PRO A 320 0.98 -15.25 -10.10
N ILE A 321 1.56 -14.20 -10.63
CA ILE A 321 2.91 -14.20 -11.21
C ILE A 321 4.00 -14.07 -10.15
N GLY A 322 3.83 -13.16 -9.20
CA GLY A 322 4.81 -12.75 -8.22
C GLY A 322 5.08 -11.26 -8.32
N ILE A 323 6.23 -10.88 -8.85
CA ILE A 323 6.62 -9.49 -9.01
C ILE A 323 6.84 -9.19 -10.48
N THR A 324 6.25 -8.11 -10.96
CA THR A 324 6.54 -7.53 -12.27
C THR A 324 7.17 -6.15 -12.06
N ILE A 325 8.24 -5.86 -12.77
CA ILE A 325 8.95 -4.59 -12.74
C ILE A 325 8.83 -3.96 -14.10
N GLN A 326 8.24 -2.77 -14.18
CA GLN A 326 8.27 -1.95 -15.39
C GLN A 326 9.45 -0.98 -15.29
N ASN A 327 10.35 -1.02 -16.25
CA ASN A 327 11.45 -0.10 -16.39
C ASN A 327 11.04 1.04 -17.34
N ASN A 328 11.17 2.28 -16.87
CA ASN A 328 10.85 3.50 -17.63
C ASN A 328 12.10 4.17 -18.22
N ARG A 329 13.30 3.66 -17.94
CA ARG A 329 14.59 4.18 -18.42
C ARG A 329 15.27 3.18 -19.36
N TYR A 330 15.94 3.72 -20.34
CA TYR A 330 16.87 3.07 -21.29
C TYR A 330 18.31 3.34 -20.89
#